data_64d2cf0e2b971221ace663a2344e32a8
#
_entry.id   64d2cf0e2b971221ace663a2344e32a8
#
_cell.length_a   1.000
_cell.length_b   1.000
_cell.length_c   1.000
_cell.angle_alpha   90.00
_cell.angle_beta   90.00
_cell.angle_gamma   90.00
#
_symmetry.space_group_name_H-M   'P 1'
#
loop_
_entity.id
_entity.type
_entity.pdbx_description
1 polymer ?
#
loop_
_entity_poly.entity_id
_entity_poly.type
_entity_poly.pdbx_seq_one_letter_code
_entity_poly.pdbx_strand_id
1 'polypeptide(L)'
;MLLTQRENNILKKTIEDFISFGAPISSQRLHSCYFNQFSTATIRNSLANLEKIGMLKSIHRSSGKVPTDNGYRYYVDTLIAESSKTIQEYDNIAQKLSAASNNLEDLLQATAYMLGKISRLFGIVVISKHQKNILNEIELIHLSSDRIMLVLGLNSGFIRSIVLNLKVSIDDSVLKVINQGLKDRLTGLTLDEIQESIKERLKESQYFEHEIVQILVQDPIKHFVISGQKLVYTSSFYQLLDYPEFHEINKLKTLMSFFYEKSLEEYLNNYLSDDHNNVIIGREIGDSNFRNCSIVSKPFENNNINGQMLVLGPKRLPYKDIKIILTNFTDIINNVI
;
A
#
# COMPACT_ATOMS: atom_id res chain seq x y z
N MET A 1 1.86 18.82 -28.04
CA MET A 1 1.62 20.27 -28.25
C MET A 1 2.08 20.97 -26.98
N LEU A 2 3.06 21.86 -27.06
CA LEU A 2 3.60 22.56 -25.89
C LEU A 2 2.65 23.69 -25.51
N LEU A 3 2.19 23.71 -24.25
CA LEU A 3 1.43 24.82 -23.69
C LEU A 3 2.34 26.04 -23.55
N THR A 4 1.79 27.24 -23.77
CA THR A 4 2.49 28.48 -23.44
C THR A 4 2.69 28.60 -21.93
N GLN A 5 3.71 29.36 -21.49
CA GLN A 5 3.94 29.61 -20.06
C GLN A 5 2.71 30.15 -19.34
N ARG A 6 1.94 31.01 -20.00
CA ARG A 6 0.69 31.53 -19.47
C ARG A 6 -0.37 30.44 -19.29
N GLU A 7 -0.54 29.57 -20.27
CA GLU A 7 -1.50 28.45 -20.18
C GLU A 7 -1.11 27.44 -19.10
N ASN A 8 0.18 27.15 -18.96
CA ASN A 8 0.70 26.32 -17.87
C ASN A 8 0.36 26.91 -16.50
N ASN A 9 0.58 28.22 -16.31
CA ASN A 9 0.28 28.87 -15.05
C ASN A 9 -1.22 28.91 -14.77
N ILE A 10 -2.06 29.18 -15.78
CA ILE A 10 -3.52 29.18 -15.65
C ILE A 10 -4.03 27.77 -15.35
N LEU A 11 -3.55 26.74 -16.05
CA LEU A 11 -3.92 25.35 -15.80
C LEU A 11 -3.55 24.94 -14.38
N LYS A 12 -2.30 25.21 -13.98
CA LYS A 12 -1.82 24.92 -12.63
C LYS A 12 -2.72 25.52 -11.56
N LYS A 13 -2.99 26.82 -11.64
CA LYS A 13 -3.84 27.50 -10.65
C LYS A 13 -5.29 27.04 -10.69
N THR A 14 -5.81 26.70 -11.88
CA THR A 14 -7.15 26.12 -12.02
C THR A 14 -7.26 24.78 -11.30
N ILE A 15 -6.24 23.92 -11.42
CA ILE A 15 -6.21 22.61 -10.78
C ILE A 15 -6.01 22.73 -9.27
N GLU A 16 -5.08 23.56 -8.82
CA GLU A 16 -4.82 23.82 -7.39
C GLU A 16 -6.08 24.36 -6.67
N ASP A 17 -6.77 25.32 -7.28
CA ASP A 17 -8.03 25.84 -6.75
C ASP A 17 -9.15 24.79 -6.75
N PHE A 18 -9.25 23.99 -7.82
CA PHE A 18 -10.26 22.92 -7.87
C PHE A 18 -9.98 21.82 -6.82
N ILE A 19 -8.73 21.47 -6.58
CA ILE A 19 -8.35 20.56 -5.50
C ILE A 19 -8.83 21.11 -4.14
N SER A 20 -8.58 22.40 -3.89
CA SER A 20 -8.89 23.03 -2.61
C SER A 20 -10.38 23.24 -2.37
N PHE A 21 -11.14 23.61 -3.40
CA PHE A 21 -12.55 24.04 -3.23
C PHE A 21 -13.58 23.02 -3.73
N GLY A 22 -13.19 22.09 -4.62
CA GLY A 22 -14.11 21.11 -5.22
C GLY A 22 -15.18 21.72 -6.14
N ALA A 23 -15.08 23.01 -6.49
CA ALA A 23 -16.05 23.75 -7.29
C ALA A 23 -15.43 24.25 -8.62
N PRO A 24 -16.22 24.36 -9.72
CA PRO A 24 -15.73 24.84 -11.01
C PRO A 24 -15.10 26.23 -10.91
N ILE A 25 -13.94 26.41 -11.52
CA ILE A 25 -13.12 27.62 -11.42
C ILE A 25 -13.45 28.59 -12.56
N SER A 26 -13.81 29.83 -12.19
CA SER A 26 -14.16 30.89 -13.15
C SER A 26 -12.95 31.72 -13.54
N SER A 27 -12.98 32.32 -14.75
CA SER A 27 -11.98 33.29 -15.19
C SER A 27 -11.89 34.53 -14.28
N GLN A 28 -12.99 34.93 -13.65
CA GLN A 28 -13.01 36.04 -12.72
C GLN A 28 -12.24 35.74 -11.44
N ARG A 29 -12.42 34.52 -10.89
CA ARG A 29 -11.66 34.09 -9.71
C ARG A 29 -10.14 34.06 -10.01
N LEU A 30 -9.75 33.47 -11.14
CA LEU A 30 -8.36 33.43 -11.54
C LEU A 30 -7.75 34.82 -11.75
N HIS A 31 -8.52 35.75 -12.30
CA HIS A 31 -8.12 37.14 -12.45
C HIS A 31 -7.90 37.80 -11.08
N SER A 32 -8.90 37.76 -10.21
CA SER A 32 -8.86 38.46 -8.92
C SER A 32 -7.82 37.89 -7.94
N CYS A 33 -7.56 36.57 -7.98
CA CYS A 33 -6.67 35.93 -7.01
C CYS A 33 -5.22 35.79 -7.49
N TYR A 34 -4.98 35.63 -8.82
CA TYR A 34 -3.65 35.20 -9.30
C TYR A 34 -3.15 35.98 -10.51
N PHE A 35 -4.02 36.50 -11.38
CA PHE A 35 -3.61 37.02 -12.70
C PHE A 35 -4.22 38.39 -12.99
N ASN A 36 -4.10 39.31 -12.05
CA ASN A 36 -4.60 40.70 -12.20
C ASN A 36 -3.93 41.49 -13.35
N GLN A 37 -2.74 41.03 -13.79
CA GLN A 37 -2.01 41.61 -14.94
C GLN A 37 -2.62 41.26 -16.30
N PHE A 38 -3.53 40.28 -16.38
CA PHE A 38 -4.23 39.90 -17.61
C PHE A 38 -5.69 40.29 -17.52
N SER A 39 -6.33 40.66 -18.63
CA SER A 39 -7.75 40.86 -18.64
C SER A 39 -8.53 39.55 -18.40
N THR A 40 -9.76 39.64 -17.86
CA THR A 40 -10.64 38.46 -17.71
C THR A 40 -10.95 37.80 -19.05
N ALA A 41 -10.98 38.57 -20.15
CA ALA A 41 -11.15 38.04 -21.50
C ALA A 41 -9.92 37.20 -21.95
N THR A 42 -8.73 37.67 -21.65
CA THR A 42 -7.48 36.91 -21.94
C THR A 42 -7.46 35.57 -21.19
N ILE A 43 -7.81 35.58 -19.90
CA ILE A 43 -7.89 34.36 -19.09
C ILE A 43 -8.97 33.41 -19.64
N ARG A 44 -10.13 33.94 -20.01
CA ARG A 44 -11.23 33.16 -20.61
C ARG A 44 -10.79 32.50 -21.92
N ASN A 45 -10.04 33.18 -22.78
CA ASN A 45 -9.50 32.62 -24.01
C ASN A 45 -8.51 31.49 -23.72
N SER A 46 -7.63 31.64 -22.74
CA SER A 46 -6.69 30.60 -22.32
C SER A 46 -7.45 29.38 -21.77
N LEU A 47 -8.48 29.59 -20.93
CA LEU A 47 -9.31 28.49 -20.42
C LEU A 47 -10.08 27.77 -21.55
N ALA A 48 -10.57 28.51 -22.56
CA ALA A 48 -11.23 27.93 -23.73
C ALA A 48 -10.25 27.10 -24.57
N ASN A 49 -9.01 27.56 -24.72
CA ASN A 49 -7.97 26.80 -25.41
C ASN A 49 -7.59 25.54 -24.65
N LEU A 50 -7.42 25.60 -23.33
CA LEU A 50 -7.17 24.44 -22.45
C LEU A 50 -8.33 23.42 -22.50
N GLU A 51 -9.58 23.89 -22.66
CA GLU A 51 -10.72 23.02 -22.89
C GLU A 51 -10.68 22.35 -24.26
N LYS A 52 -10.37 23.10 -25.32
CA LYS A 52 -10.27 22.59 -26.70
C LYS A 52 -9.24 21.47 -26.82
N ILE A 53 -8.13 21.56 -26.10
CA ILE A 53 -7.09 20.52 -26.07
C ILE A 53 -7.34 19.41 -25.03
N GLY A 54 -8.49 19.46 -24.35
CA GLY A 54 -8.93 18.39 -23.44
C GLY A 54 -8.28 18.39 -22.05
N MET A 55 -7.62 19.46 -21.61
CA MET A 55 -7.06 19.59 -20.27
C MET A 55 -8.13 19.99 -19.25
N LEU A 56 -9.10 20.78 -19.67
CA LEU A 56 -10.23 21.22 -18.85
C LEU A 56 -11.54 20.85 -19.54
N LYS A 57 -12.64 20.89 -18.79
CA LYS A 57 -14.01 20.78 -19.32
C LYS A 57 -14.96 21.70 -18.59
N SER A 58 -16.07 22.04 -19.21
CA SER A 58 -17.21 22.71 -18.58
C SER A 58 -18.23 21.67 -18.12
N ILE A 59 -18.84 21.87 -16.95
CA ILE A 59 -19.99 21.07 -16.50
C ILE A 59 -21.27 21.58 -17.19
N HIS A 60 -21.43 22.90 -17.24
CA HIS A 60 -22.53 23.60 -17.92
C HIS A 60 -21.98 24.81 -18.68
N ARG A 61 -22.74 25.32 -19.68
CA ARG A 61 -22.31 26.46 -20.54
C ARG A 61 -21.87 27.70 -19.77
N SER A 62 -22.48 27.98 -18.61
CA SER A 62 -22.18 29.13 -17.75
C SER A 62 -21.31 28.79 -16.54
N SER A 63 -20.96 27.54 -16.34
CA SER A 63 -20.14 27.11 -15.22
C SER A 63 -18.66 27.42 -15.50
N GLY A 64 -17.85 27.53 -14.43
CA GLY A 64 -16.39 27.52 -14.52
C GLY A 64 -15.84 26.25 -15.13
N LYS A 65 -14.54 26.13 -15.17
CA LYS A 65 -13.82 24.96 -15.69
C LYS A 65 -13.43 24.00 -14.58
N VAL A 66 -13.46 22.70 -14.91
CA VAL A 66 -12.96 21.62 -14.05
C VAL A 66 -11.90 20.83 -14.79
N PRO A 67 -10.89 20.27 -14.10
CA PRO A 67 -9.86 19.43 -14.71
C PRO A 67 -10.42 18.13 -15.30
N THR A 68 -9.85 17.68 -16.40
CA THR A 68 -10.02 16.31 -16.93
C THR A 68 -8.94 15.39 -16.39
N ASP A 69 -9.01 14.08 -16.67
CA ASP A 69 -7.94 13.14 -16.32
C ASP A 69 -6.62 13.54 -17.00
N ASN A 70 -6.66 13.99 -18.26
CA ASN A 70 -5.49 14.50 -18.97
C ASN A 70 -4.93 15.76 -18.30
N GLY A 71 -5.78 16.66 -17.83
CA GLY A 71 -5.36 17.86 -17.10
C GLY A 71 -4.66 17.51 -15.78
N TYR A 72 -5.21 16.59 -15.01
CA TYR A 72 -4.56 16.10 -13.80
C TYR A 72 -3.24 15.39 -14.10
N ARG A 73 -3.18 14.54 -15.14
CA ARG A 73 -1.96 13.85 -15.57
C ARG A 73 -0.87 14.85 -15.91
N TYR A 74 -1.17 15.81 -16.76
CA TYR A 74 -0.22 16.86 -17.13
C TYR A 74 0.24 17.68 -15.91
N TYR A 75 -0.66 17.99 -14.98
CA TYR A 75 -0.33 18.67 -13.73
C TYR A 75 0.64 17.86 -12.87
N VAL A 76 0.38 16.57 -12.69
CA VAL A 76 1.21 15.68 -11.88
C VAL A 76 2.61 15.50 -12.49
N ASP A 77 2.69 15.33 -13.81
CA ASP A 77 3.95 15.02 -14.49
C ASP A 77 4.84 16.24 -14.71
N THR A 78 4.23 17.44 -14.86
CA THR A 78 4.98 18.61 -15.31
C THR A 78 4.90 19.83 -14.40
N LEU A 79 3.82 20.02 -13.67
CA LEU A 79 3.54 21.27 -12.95
C LEU A 79 3.77 21.16 -11.43
N ILE A 80 3.85 19.96 -10.88
CA ILE A 80 4.23 19.73 -9.49
C ILE A 80 5.75 19.75 -9.39
N ALA A 81 6.29 20.81 -8.78
CA ALA A 81 7.71 20.83 -8.44
C ALA A 81 7.99 19.82 -7.33
N GLU A 82 9.06 19.03 -7.47
CA GLU A 82 9.58 18.23 -6.37
C GLU A 82 9.95 19.16 -5.22
N SER A 83 9.37 18.92 -4.05
CA SER A 83 9.71 19.68 -2.84
C SER A 83 9.86 18.72 -1.67
N SER A 84 11.08 18.67 -1.16
CA SER A 84 11.38 18.09 0.14
C SER A 84 11.01 19.11 1.23
N LYS A 85 9.86 18.97 1.85
CA LYS A 85 9.56 19.64 3.13
C LYS A 85 9.41 18.57 4.18
N THR A 86 10.34 18.54 5.11
CA THR A 86 10.19 17.82 6.37
C THR A 86 9.20 18.61 7.23
N ILE A 87 8.10 18.00 7.61
CA ILE A 87 7.11 18.59 8.50
C ILE A 87 7.49 18.15 9.93
N GLN A 88 7.61 19.08 10.86
CA GLN A 88 7.95 18.80 12.28
C GLN A 88 7.01 17.81 13.01
N GLU A 89 5.84 17.52 12.45
CA GLU A 89 4.91 16.53 12.99
C GLU A 89 5.39 15.07 12.84
N TYR A 90 6.41 14.81 12.00
CA TYR A 90 6.85 13.44 11.71
C TYR A 90 7.66 12.79 12.83
N ASP A 91 8.31 13.55 13.71
CA ASP A 91 9.02 12.99 14.88
C ASP A 91 8.04 12.27 15.83
N ASN A 92 6.85 12.83 16.02
CA ASN A 92 5.79 12.21 16.80
C ASN A 92 5.23 10.92 16.12
N ILE A 93 5.26 10.86 14.80
CA ILE A 93 4.82 9.70 14.03
C ILE A 93 5.84 8.57 14.17
N ALA A 94 7.12 8.87 13.99
CA ALA A 94 8.20 7.91 14.15
C ALA A 94 8.19 7.27 15.55
N GLN A 95 8.01 8.08 16.62
CA GLN A 95 7.90 7.58 17.98
C GLN A 95 6.68 6.65 18.17
N LYS A 96 5.51 7.01 17.61
CA LYS A 96 4.29 6.19 17.70
C LYS A 96 4.42 4.89 16.93
N LEU A 97 5.05 4.90 15.74
CA LEU A 97 5.30 3.71 14.96
C LEU A 97 6.33 2.80 15.65
N SER A 98 7.40 3.35 16.21
CA SER A 98 8.36 2.60 17.01
C SER A 98 7.72 1.97 18.25
N ALA A 99 6.80 2.68 18.92
CA ALA A 99 6.07 2.14 20.07
C ALA A 99 5.04 1.06 19.68
N ALA A 100 4.50 1.09 18.47
CA ALA A 100 3.59 0.08 17.93
C ALA A 100 4.34 -1.16 17.39
N SER A 101 5.67 -1.13 17.30
CA SER A 101 6.49 -2.16 16.67
C SER A 101 6.79 -3.36 17.59
N ASN A 102 5.80 -3.85 18.36
CA ASN A 102 5.94 -5.11 19.06
C ASN A 102 6.10 -6.31 18.10
N ASN A 103 5.50 -6.20 16.94
CA ASN A 103 5.67 -7.10 15.79
C ASN A 103 5.44 -6.35 14.49
N LEU A 104 5.85 -6.95 13.38
CA LEU A 104 5.77 -6.34 12.06
C LEU A 104 4.33 -6.04 11.61
N GLU A 105 3.39 -6.94 11.90
CA GLU A 105 1.98 -6.77 11.49
C GLU A 105 1.35 -5.54 12.17
N ASP A 106 1.60 -5.36 13.47
CA ASP A 106 1.12 -4.18 14.22
C ASP A 106 1.73 -2.90 13.66
N LEU A 107 3.02 -2.91 13.32
CA LEU A 107 3.70 -1.77 12.71
C LEU A 107 3.07 -1.41 11.35
N LEU A 108 2.84 -2.39 10.47
CA LEU A 108 2.25 -2.16 9.16
C LEU A 108 0.79 -1.67 9.26
N GLN A 109 0.02 -2.24 10.19
CA GLN A 109 -1.36 -1.80 10.46
C GLN A 109 -1.39 -0.38 11.02
N ALA A 110 -0.50 -0.04 11.96
CA ALA A 110 -0.37 1.31 12.51
C ALA A 110 0.05 2.31 11.42
N THR A 111 0.95 1.90 10.52
CA THR A 111 1.39 2.73 9.38
C THR A 111 0.23 3.05 8.45
N ALA A 112 -0.55 2.04 8.03
CA ALA A 112 -1.73 2.26 7.19
C ALA A 112 -2.74 3.19 7.87
N TYR A 113 -3.01 2.97 9.16
CA TYR A 113 -3.91 3.81 9.94
C TYR A 113 -3.45 5.26 10.01
N MET A 114 -2.17 5.51 10.35
CA MET A 114 -1.62 6.85 10.47
C MET A 114 -1.54 7.56 9.11
N LEU A 115 -1.17 6.83 8.05
CA LEU A 115 -1.17 7.34 6.68
C LEU A 115 -2.56 7.85 6.30
N GLY A 116 -3.61 7.06 6.55
CA GLY A 116 -4.98 7.47 6.31
C GLY A 116 -5.40 8.69 7.12
N LYS A 117 -5.05 8.72 8.40
CA LYS A 117 -5.40 9.82 9.32
C LYS A 117 -4.75 11.14 8.91
N ILE A 118 -3.46 11.13 8.54
CA ILE A 118 -2.69 12.34 8.21
C ILE A 118 -3.06 12.84 6.82
N SER A 119 -3.19 11.95 5.85
CA SER A 119 -3.61 12.32 4.50
C SER A 119 -5.08 12.72 4.42
N ARG A 120 -5.91 12.34 5.41
CA ARG A 120 -7.38 12.40 5.40
C ARG A 120 -7.99 11.62 4.23
N LEU A 121 -7.34 10.55 3.83
CA LEU A 121 -7.69 9.70 2.70
C LEU A 121 -7.65 8.23 3.12
N PHE A 122 -7.85 7.32 2.20
CA PHE A 122 -7.74 5.90 2.49
C PHE A 122 -6.29 5.44 2.32
N GLY A 123 -5.62 5.17 3.44
CA GLY A 123 -4.23 4.71 3.49
C GLY A 123 -4.14 3.20 3.36
N ILE A 124 -3.20 2.71 2.56
CA ILE A 124 -2.98 1.30 2.29
C ILE A 124 -1.48 1.02 2.36
N VAL A 125 -1.10 -0.09 2.98
CA VAL A 125 0.26 -0.64 2.95
C VAL A 125 0.18 -2.05 2.40
N VAL A 126 0.95 -2.34 1.36
CA VAL A 126 0.99 -3.65 0.68
C VAL A 126 2.39 -4.22 0.79
N ILE A 127 2.50 -5.48 1.18
CA ILE A 127 3.75 -6.23 1.17
C ILE A 127 3.84 -7.03 -0.13
N SER A 128 5.03 -7.05 -0.74
CA SER A 128 5.27 -7.80 -1.98
C SER A 128 5.16 -9.31 -1.75
N LYS A 129 4.47 -10.00 -2.67
CA LYS A 129 4.40 -11.48 -2.69
C LYS A 129 5.75 -12.14 -3.02
N HIS A 130 6.62 -11.45 -3.73
CA HIS A 130 7.92 -11.98 -4.19
C HIS A 130 9.03 -11.86 -3.15
N GLN A 131 8.68 -11.64 -1.90
CA GLN A 131 9.63 -11.56 -0.81
C GLN A 131 10.24 -12.95 -0.55
N LYS A 132 11.58 -13.02 -0.45
CA LYS A 132 12.27 -14.23 -0.01
C LYS A 132 12.04 -14.42 1.48
N ASN A 133 11.14 -15.32 1.82
CA ASN A 133 10.85 -15.67 3.21
C ASN A 133 11.85 -16.73 3.68
N ILE A 134 12.99 -16.29 4.22
CA ILE A 134 14.03 -17.16 4.76
C ILE A 134 13.67 -17.51 6.20
N LEU A 135 13.71 -18.80 6.51
CA LEU A 135 13.50 -19.31 7.86
C LEU A 135 14.71 -18.97 8.75
N ASN A 136 14.52 -18.06 9.70
CA ASN A 136 15.53 -17.69 10.70
C ASN A 136 15.47 -18.58 11.93
N GLU A 137 14.26 -18.94 12.34
CA GLU A 137 14.06 -19.71 13.55
C GLU A 137 12.88 -20.68 13.39
N ILE A 138 13.04 -21.88 13.94
CA ILE A 138 12.00 -22.90 14.05
C ILE A 138 11.97 -23.45 15.46
N GLU A 139 10.80 -23.49 16.07
CA GLU A 139 10.61 -23.99 17.44
C GLU A 139 9.39 -24.92 17.53
N LEU A 140 9.58 -26.00 18.28
CA LEU A 140 8.51 -26.93 18.69
C LEU A 140 8.22 -26.71 20.16
N ILE A 141 7.01 -26.30 20.49
CA ILE A 141 6.57 -25.98 21.86
C ILE A 141 5.48 -26.96 22.28
N HIS A 142 5.67 -27.62 23.43
CA HIS A 142 4.70 -28.52 24.00
C HIS A 142 3.48 -27.74 24.52
N LEU A 143 2.27 -28.03 24.01
CA LEU A 143 1.02 -27.42 24.48
C LEU A 143 0.23 -28.37 25.39
N SER A 144 0.18 -29.66 25.03
CA SER A 144 -0.44 -30.74 25.82
C SER A 144 0.16 -32.08 25.38
N SER A 145 -0.20 -33.17 26.03
CA SER A 145 0.30 -34.52 25.75
C SER A 145 0.29 -34.92 24.27
N ASP A 146 -0.68 -34.39 23.51
CA ASP A 146 -0.97 -34.74 22.12
C ASP A 146 -0.94 -33.54 21.17
N ARG A 147 -0.52 -32.34 21.63
CA ARG A 147 -0.45 -31.11 20.80
C ARG A 147 0.86 -30.39 20.96
N ILE A 148 1.47 -30.11 19.82
CA ILE A 148 2.72 -29.36 19.70
C ILE A 148 2.45 -28.12 18.87
N MET A 149 2.96 -26.99 19.29
CA MET A 149 2.96 -25.78 18.47
C MET A 149 4.29 -25.67 17.73
N LEU A 150 4.24 -25.67 16.40
CA LEU A 150 5.35 -25.32 15.53
C LEU A 150 5.35 -23.82 15.35
N VAL A 151 6.46 -23.16 15.68
CA VAL A 151 6.66 -21.71 15.48
C VAL A 151 7.75 -21.53 14.44
N LEU A 152 7.49 -20.72 13.42
CA LEU A 152 8.42 -20.34 12.37
C LEU A 152 8.66 -18.83 12.44
N GLY A 153 9.90 -18.43 12.67
CA GLY A 153 10.35 -17.03 12.62
C GLY A 153 11.09 -16.78 11.29
N LEU A 154 10.68 -15.76 10.56
CA LEU A 154 11.23 -15.42 9.25
C LEU A 154 12.17 -14.21 9.33
N ASN A 155 13.09 -14.10 8.38
CA ASN A 155 13.99 -12.95 8.24
C ASN A 155 13.24 -11.63 8.06
N SER A 156 12.04 -11.68 7.53
CA SER A 156 11.14 -10.52 7.38
C SER A 156 10.54 -10.02 8.69
N GLY A 157 10.75 -10.74 9.82
CA GLY A 157 10.11 -10.44 11.11
C GLY A 157 8.71 -11.04 11.27
N PHE A 158 8.19 -11.74 10.27
CA PHE A 158 6.95 -12.49 10.40
C PHE A 158 7.13 -13.73 11.26
N ILE A 159 6.17 -13.98 12.13
CA ILE A 159 6.12 -15.19 12.97
C ILE A 159 4.84 -15.94 12.60
N ARG A 160 4.98 -17.21 12.34
CA ARG A 160 3.87 -18.13 12.11
C ARG A 160 3.84 -19.21 13.16
N SER A 161 2.68 -19.50 13.73
CA SER A 161 2.45 -20.62 14.61
C SER A 161 1.39 -21.58 14.07
N ILE A 162 1.64 -22.89 14.21
CA ILE A 162 0.78 -23.96 13.71
C ILE A 162 0.65 -25.01 14.82
N VAL A 163 -0.55 -25.42 15.13
CA VAL A 163 -0.77 -26.54 16.09
C VAL A 163 -0.79 -27.85 15.32
N LEU A 164 0.15 -28.73 15.68
CA LEU A 164 0.22 -30.11 15.22
C LEU A 164 -0.48 -31.00 16.25
N ASN A 165 -1.43 -31.82 15.81
CA ASN A 165 -2.11 -32.81 16.66
C ASN A 165 -1.44 -34.16 16.44
N LEU A 166 -0.97 -34.77 17.53
CA LEU A 166 -0.29 -36.04 17.51
C LEU A 166 -1.26 -37.16 17.97
N LYS A 167 -0.99 -38.37 17.50
CA LYS A 167 -1.71 -39.58 17.94
C LYS A 167 -1.10 -40.16 19.21
N VAL A 168 0.16 -39.89 19.43
CA VAL A 168 0.95 -40.42 20.55
C VAL A 168 1.61 -39.27 21.30
N SER A 169 1.62 -39.34 22.62
CA SER A 169 2.33 -38.36 23.44
C SER A 169 3.85 -38.44 23.21
N ILE A 170 4.49 -37.27 23.25
CA ILE A 170 5.95 -37.15 23.07
C ILE A 170 6.61 -36.64 24.34
N ASP A 171 7.76 -37.19 24.67
CA ASP A 171 8.61 -36.74 25.78
C ASP A 171 9.39 -35.48 25.39
N ASP A 172 9.59 -34.58 26.36
CA ASP A 172 10.35 -33.33 26.16
C ASP A 172 11.77 -33.55 25.67
N SER A 173 12.40 -34.65 26.07
CA SER A 173 13.75 -35.00 25.61
C SER A 173 13.80 -35.33 24.12
N VAL A 174 12.81 -36.06 23.62
CA VAL A 174 12.67 -36.39 22.20
C VAL A 174 12.28 -35.15 21.40
N LEU A 175 11.37 -34.33 21.93
CA LEU A 175 10.97 -33.08 21.30
C LEU A 175 12.16 -32.12 21.09
N LYS A 176 13.06 -32.02 22.08
CA LYS A 176 14.30 -31.21 21.97
C LYS A 176 15.23 -31.71 20.88
N VAL A 177 15.40 -33.02 20.74
CA VAL A 177 16.25 -33.60 19.69
C VAL A 177 15.67 -33.32 18.30
N ILE A 178 14.38 -33.50 18.12
CA ILE A 178 13.70 -33.19 16.85
C ILE A 178 13.81 -31.70 16.54
N ASN A 179 13.55 -30.84 17.52
CA ASN A 179 13.63 -29.39 17.36
C ASN A 179 15.03 -28.95 16.88
N GLN A 180 16.10 -29.44 17.56
CA GLN A 180 17.46 -29.14 17.14
C GLN A 180 17.75 -29.65 15.73
N GLY A 181 17.32 -30.85 15.40
CA GLY A 181 17.54 -31.42 14.08
C GLY A 181 16.79 -30.70 12.97
N LEU A 182 15.61 -30.12 13.24
CA LEU A 182 14.90 -29.24 12.31
C LEU A 182 15.64 -27.91 12.15
N LYS A 183 16.10 -27.29 13.25
CA LYS A 183 16.93 -26.08 13.21
C LYS A 183 18.15 -26.26 12.31
N ASP A 184 18.95 -27.29 12.57
CA ASP A 184 20.21 -27.54 11.87
C ASP A 184 20.05 -27.74 10.35
N ARG A 185 18.88 -28.22 9.90
CA ARG A 185 18.65 -28.59 8.50
C ARG A 185 17.82 -27.63 7.71
N LEU A 186 16.98 -26.81 8.38
CA LEU A 186 16.00 -25.96 7.70
C LEU A 186 16.29 -24.48 7.87
N THR A 187 16.98 -24.04 8.92
CA THR A 187 17.32 -22.62 9.11
C THR A 187 18.23 -22.11 8.00
N GLY A 188 17.96 -20.92 7.52
CA GLY A 188 18.68 -20.27 6.41
C GLY A 188 18.14 -20.60 5.02
N LEU A 189 17.16 -21.50 4.91
CA LEU A 189 16.47 -21.80 3.65
C LEU A 189 15.25 -20.94 3.46
N THR A 190 14.88 -20.69 2.21
CA THR A 190 13.57 -20.13 1.89
C THR A 190 12.46 -21.16 2.15
N LEU A 191 11.25 -20.69 2.44
CA LEU A 191 10.12 -21.61 2.64
C LEU A 191 9.86 -22.48 1.41
N ASP A 192 10.07 -21.95 0.20
CA ASP A 192 9.92 -22.70 -1.04
C ASP A 192 10.97 -23.82 -1.15
N GLU A 193 12.24 -23.53 -0.84
CA GLU A 193 13.31 -24.55 -0.78
C GLU A 193 13.00 -25.63 0.26
N ILE A 194 12.41 -25.26 1.41
CA ILE A 194 12.00 -26.24 2.42
C ILE A 194 10.88 -27.12 1.87
N GLN A 195 9.84 -26.56 1.25
CA GLN A 195 8.74 -27.34 0.67
C GLN A 195 9.23 -28.37 -0.33
N GLU A 196 10.19 -28.00 -1.18
CA GLU A 196 10.73 -28.87 -2.22
C GLU A 196 11.68 -29.93 -1.68
N SER A 197 12.46 -29.62 -0.63
CA SER A 197 13.60 -30.46 -0.20
C SER A 197 13.49 -31.08 1.20
N ILE A 198 12.46 -30.77 2.00
CA ILE A 198 12.36 -31.19 3.40
C ILE A 198 12.48 -32.70 3.58
N LYS A 199 11.87 -33.48 2.69
CA LYS A 199 11.91 -34.94 2.73
C LYS A 199 13.33 -35.46 2.60
N GLU A 200 14.07 -34.98 1.61
CA GLU A 200 15.46 -35.41 1.36
C GLU A 200 16.40 -34.99 2.49
N ARG A 201 16.18 -33.77 3.04
CA ARG A 201 16.99 -33.22 4.14
C ARG A 201 16.82 -33.97 5.46
N LEU A 202 15.61 -34.50 5.71
CA LEU A 202 15.29 -35.19 6.96
C LEU A 202 15.41 -36.70 6.86
N LYS A 203 15.44 -37.30 5.66
CA LYS A 203 15.44 -38.75 5.41
C LYS A 203 16.49 -39.53 6.18
N GLU A 204 17.71 -38.99 6.33
CA GLU A 204 18.81 -39.66 7.02
C GLU A 204 18.85 -39.35 8.52
N SER A 205 17.87 -38.60 9.06
CA SER A 205 17.82 -38.29 10.47
C SER A 205 17.27 -39.48 11.30
N GLN A 206 17.81 -39.68 12.49
CA GLN A 206 17.34 -40.71 13.43
C GLN A 206 15.88 -40.54 13.87
N TYR A 207 15.29 -39.35 13.65
CA TYR A 207 13.93 -38.99 13.98
C TYR A 207 12.99 -38.92 12.75
N PHE A 208 13.45 -39.41 11.59
CA PHE A 208 12.65 -39.32 10.35
C PHE A 208 11.29 -40.03 10.49
N GLU A 209 11.28 -41.21 11.11
CA GLU A 209 10.04 -41.99 11.32
C GLU A 209 9.12 -41.41 12.43
N HIS A 210 9.56 -40.38 13.14
CA HIS A 210 8.77 -39.77 14.19
C HIS A 210 7.54 -39.03 13.62
N GLU A 211 6.41 -39.19 14.31
CA GLU A 211 5.11 -38.64 13.85
C GLU A 211 5.18 -37.15 13.48
N ILE A 212 5.85 -36.30 14.28
CA ILE A 212 6.00 -34.87 14.00
C ILE A 212 6.68 -34.66 12.64
N VAL A 213 7.77 -35.38 12.39
CA VAL A 213 8.54 -35.25 11.13
C VAL A 213 7.71 -35.74 9.95
N GLN A 214 7.00 -36.85 10.12
CA GLN A 214 6.09 -37.38 9.09
C GLN A 214 4.97 -36.42 8.75
N ILE A 215 4.38 -35.74 9.74
CA ILE A 215 3.37 -34.69 9.48
C ILE A 215 3.95 -33.57 8.61
N LEU A 216 5.14 -33.08 8.94
CA LEU A 216 5.78 -31.98 8.20
C LEU A 216 6.19 -32.38 6.78
N VAL A 217 6.66 -33.62 6.59
CA VAL A 217 7.10 -34.16 5.29
C VAL A 217 5.95 -34.55 4.37
N GLN A 218 4.82 -34.99 4.94
CA GLN A 218 3.65 -35.39 4.14
C GLN A 218 2.93 -34.23 3.47
N ASP A 219 2.88 -33.08 4.11
CA ASP A 219 2.23 -31.88 3.57
C ASP A 219 3.09 -30.62 3.83
N PRO A 220 4.26 -30.48 3.16
CA PRO A 220 5.15 -29.35 3.37
C PRO A 220 4.50 -28.02 3.03
N ILE A 221 3.68 -27.98 1.98
CA ILE A 221 3.00 -26.78 1.53
C ILE A 221 2.09 -26.25 2.64
N LYS A 222 1.35 -27.11 3.34
CA LYS A 222 0.48 -26.73 4.45
C LYS A 222 1.25 -26.12 5.62
N HIS A 223 2.44 -26.62 5.91
CA HIS A 223 3.20 -26.25 7.11
C HIS A 223 4.20 -25.11 6.85
N PHE A 224 4.80 -25.05 5.67
CA PHE A 224 5.82 -24.07 5.31
C PHE A 224 5.37 -23.04 4.30
N VAL A 225 4.08 -22.75 4.20
CA VAL A 225 3.53 -21.65 3.40
C VAL A 225 3.17 -20.50 4.32
N ILE A 226 3.33 -19.28 3.85
CA ILE A 226 2.75 -18.11 4.52
C ILE A 226 1.30 -17.92 4.04
N SER A 227 0.48 -18.97 4.19
CA SER A 227 -0.95 -18.85 3.92
C SER A 227 -1.64 -18.19 5.12
N GLY A 228 -2.36 -17.13 4.84
CA GLY A 228 -3.03 -16.32 5.86
C GLY A 228 -2.23 -15.09 6.30
N GLN A 229 -1.04 -14.85 5.75
CA GLN A 229 -0.36 -13.59 5.95
C GLN A 229 -1.18 -12.48 5.30
N LYS A 230 -1.51 -11.48 6.09
CA LYS A 230 -2.15 -10.28 5.59
C LYS A 230 -1.14 -9.49 4.77
N LEU A 231 -1.27 -9.51 3.46
CA LEU A 231 -0.39 -8.76 2.56
C LEU A 231 -0.83 -7.30 2.39
N VAL A 232 -2.05 -6.97 2.80
CA VAL A 232 -2.64 -5.65 2.66
C VAL A 232 -3.16 -5.16 4.00
N TYR A 233 -2.64 -4.03 4.44
CA TYR A 233 -3.05 -3.33 5.65
C TYR A 233 -3.73 -2.02 5.25
N THR A 234 -4.86 -1.70 5.86
CA THR A 234 -5.66 -0.53 5.44
C THR A 234 -6.04 0.34 6.63
N SER A 235 -6.20 1.63 6.38
CA SER A 235 -6.86 2.55 7.30
C SER A 235 -8.38 2.35 7.28
N SER A 236 -9.09 3.17 8.06
CA SER A 236 -10.56 3.25 7.96
C SER A 236 -10.99 4.00 6.70
N PHE A 237 -12.12 3.61 6.09
CA PHE A 237 -12.80 4.38 5.04
C PHE A 237 -13.43 5.68 5.54
N TYR A 238 -13.49 5.88 6.84
CA TYR A 238 -14.18 7.02 7.45
C TYR A 238 -13.72 8.36 6.86
N GLN A 239 -12.42 8.50 6.57
CA GLN A 239 -11.86 9.72 6.01
C GLN A 239 -12.39 10.05 4.61
N LEU A 240 -12.80 9.04 3.82
CA LEU A 240 -13.38 9.27 2.49
C LEU A 240 -14.78 9.86 2.56
N LEU A 241 -15.49 9.70 3.68
CA LEU A 241 -16.83 10.26 3.86
C LEU A 241 -16.85 11.79 3.94
N ASP A 242 -15.70 12.42 4.19
CA ASP A 242 -15.57 13.88 4.16
C ASP A 242 -15.64 14.44 2.72
N TYR A 243 -15.55 13.59 1.71
CA TYR A 243 -15.56 14.00 0.30
C TYR A 243 -16.91 13.70 -0.35
N PRO A 244 -17.56 14.73 -0.96
CA PRO A 244 -18.87 14.57 -1.62
C PRO A 244 -18.91 13.48 -2.69
N GLU A 245 -17.77 13.17 -3.32
CA GLU A 245 -17.62 12.13 -4.34
C GLU A 245 -17.99 10.74 -3.81
N PHE A 246 -17.93 10.52 -2.49
CA PHE A 246 -18.21 9.25 -1.81
C PHE A 246 -19.51 9.22 -1.02
N HIS A 247 -20.36 10.27 -1.11
CA HIS A 247 -21.65 10.31 -0.41
C HIS A 247 -22.70 9.35 -1.00
N GLU A 248 -22.52 8.88 -2.23
CA GLU A 248 -23.40 7.86 -2.81
C GLU A 248 -23.11 6.48 -2.19
N ILE A 249 -24.05 5.96 -1.41
CA ILE A 249 -23.93 4.68 -0.69
C ILE A 249 -23.55 3.53 -1.61
N ASN A 250 -24.07 3.47 -2.83
CA ASN A 250 -23.76 2.40 -3.77
C ASN A 250 -22.30 2.44 -4.24
N LYS A 251 -21.76 3.63 -4.48
CA LYS A 251 -20.33 3.80 -4.82
C LYS A 251 -19.43 3.39 -3.66
N LEU A 252 -19.81 3.80 -2.44
CA LEU A 252 -19.05 3.42 -1.24
C LEU A 252 -19.07 1.91 -1.02
N LYS A 253 -20.24 1.25 -1.15
CA LYS A 253 -20.35 -0.21 -1.05
C LYS A 253 -19.46 -0.92 -2.07
N THR A 254 -19.46 -0.48 -3.33
CA THR A 254 -18.61 -1.06 -4.37
C THR A 254 -17.12 -0.88 -4.08
N LEU A 255 -16.72 0.29 -3.56
CA LEU A 255 -15.35 0.51 -3.09
C LEU A 255 -15.00 -0.43 -1.93
N MET A 256 -15.89 -0.54 -0.94
CA MET A 256 -15.67 -1.41 0.21
C MET A 256 -15.56 -2.88 -0.20
N SER A 257 -16.45 -3.40 -1.07
CA SER A 257 -16.37 -4.80 -1.52
C SER A 257 -15.05 -5.09 -2.22
N PHE A 258 -14.59 -4.19 -3.07
CA PHE A 258 -13.29 -4.32 -3.75
C PHE A 258 -12.12 -4.42 -2.78
N PHE A 259 -12.12 -3.65 -1.69
CA PHE A 259 -11.05 -3.64 -0.70
C PHE A 259 -11.09 -4.80 0.30
N TYR A 260 -12.25 -5.40 0.52
CA TYR A 260 -12.39 -6.56 1.40
C TYR A 260 -12.32 -7.91 0.67
N GLU A 261 -12.48 -7.92 -0.64
CA GLU A 261 -12.32 -9.11 -1.46
C GLU A 261 -10.85 -9.27 -1.91
N LYS A 262 -10.43 -10.50 -2.23
CA LYS A 262 -9.09 -10.82 -2.77
C LYS A 262 -8.69 -9.99 -4.02
N SER A 263 -9.66 -9.34 -4.63
CA SER A 263 -9.51 -8.46 -5.80
C SER A 263 -8.53 -7.30 -5.59
N LEU A 264 -8.40 -6.75 -4.38
CA LEU A 264 -7.42 -5.68 -4.12
C LEU A 264 -5.98 -6.19 -4.26
N GLU A 265 -5.66 -7.36 -3.70
CA GLU A 265 -4.32 -7.93 -3.81
C GLU A 265 -3.95 -8.21 -5.28
N GLU A 266 -4.85 -8.80 -6.04
CA GLU A 266 -4.65 -9.09 -7.47
C GLU A 266 -4.51 -7.80 -8.27
N TYR A 267 -5.35 -6.81 -7.99
CA TYR A 267 -5.30 -5.51 -8.62
C TYR A 267 -3.97 -4.80 -8.35
N LEU A 268 -3.55 -4.72 -7.09
CA LEU A 268 -2.32 -4.04 -6.70
C LEU A 268 -1.08 -4.76 -7.26
N ASN A 269 -1.06 -6.08 -7.28
CA ASN A 269 0.04 -6.84 -7.88
C ASN A 269 0.17 -6.61 -9.39
N ASN A 270 -0.94 -6.43 -10.11
CA ASN A 270 -0.94 -6.21 -11.55
C ASN A 270 -0.55 -4.76 -11.93
N TYR A 271 -0.89 -3.78 -11.10
CA TYR A 271 -0.68 -2.35 -11.39
C TYR A 271 0.55 -1.74 -10.74
N LEU A 272 1.09 -2.36 -9.69
CA LEU A 272 2.26 -1.85 -8.97
C LEU A 272 3.57 -2.48 -9.42
N SER A 273 3.53 -3.43 -10.35
CA SER A 273 4.72 -4.06 -10.93
C SER A 273 5.49 -3.18 -11.93
N ASP A 274 4.88 -2.11 -12.44
CA ASP A 274 5.54 -1.20 -13.36
C ASP A 274 6.11 0.03 -12.63
N ASP A 275 7.43 0.16 -12.68
CA ASP A 275 8.27 1.17 -12.00
C ASP A 275 7.98 2.64 -12.35
N HIS A 276 6.98 2.94 -13.17
CA HIS A 276 6.93 4.24 -13.84
C HIS A 276 5.81 5.20 -13.43
N ASN A 277 4.76 4.76 -12.73
CA ASN A 277 3.68 5.68 -12.36
C ASN A 277 3.28 5.57 -10.89
N ASN A 278 3.95 6.35 -10.04
CA ASN A 278 3.57 6.51 -8.63
C ASN A 278 2.20 7.20 -8.44
N VAL A 279 1.51 7.57 -9.52
CA VAL A 279 0.18 8.20 -9.50
C VAL A 279 -0.67 7.63 -10.62
N ILE A 280 -1.85 7.13 -10.28
CA ILE A 280 -2.84 6.58 -11.20
C ILE A 280 -4.13 7.40 -11.08
N ILE A 281 -4.68 7.92 -12.19
CA ILE A 281 -5.74 8.93 -12.18
C ILE A 281 -6.95 8.44 -12.97
N GLY A 282 -8.10 8.36 -12.34
CA GLY A 282 -9.38 8.17 -12.99
C GLY A 282 -9.43 6.95 -13.91
N ARG A 283 -9.43 7.15 -15.22
CA ARG A 283 -9.52 6.07 -16.22
C ARG A 283 -8.31 5.15 -16.26
N GLU A 284 -7.16 5.61 -15.80
CA GLU A 284 -5.93 4.82 -15.75
C GLU A 284 -6.04 3.66 -14.75
N ILE A 285 -6.97 3.75 -13.77
CA ILE A 285 -7.24 2.68 -12.82
C ILE A 285 -7.85 1.43 -13.51
N GLY A 286 -8.39 1.56 -14.74
CA GLY A 286 -8.93 0.44 -15.50
C GLY A 286 -10.33 -0.03 -15.07
N ASP A 287 -10.77 0.24 -13.85
CA ASP A 287 -12.09 -0.10 -13.34
C ASP A 287 -13.03 1.10 -13.37
N SER A 288 -14.25 0.88 -13.89
CA SER A 288 -15.27 1.92 -14.03
C SER A 288 -15.74 2.50 -12.69
N ASN A 289 -15.68 1.74 -11.61
CA ASN A 289 -16.08 2.15 -10.28
C ASN A 289 -15.11 3.17 -9.66
N PHE A 290 -13.85 3.15 -10.10
CA PHE A 290 -12.77 4.03 -9.63
C PHE A 290 -12.52 5.24 -10.54
N ARG A 291 -13.35 5.47 -11.57
CA ARG A 291 -13.17 6.59 -12.51
C ARG A 291 -13.08 7.96 -11.87
N ASN A 292 -13.60 8.14 -10.66
CA ASN A 292 -13.57 9.38 -9.90
C ASN A 292 -12.48 9.39 -8.81
N CYS A 293 -11.67 8.34 -8.75
CA CYS A 293 -10.59 8.17 -7.77
C CYS A 293 -9.22 8.45 -8.39
N SER A 294 -8.25 8.66 -7.53
CA SER A 294 -6.84 8.59 -7.84
C SER A 294 -6.11 7.81 -6.74
N ILE A 295 -5.04 7.14 -7.14
CA ILE A 295 -4.12 6.43 -6.25
C ILE A 295 -2.76 7.10 -6.39
N VAL A 296 -2.13 7.40 -5.25
CA VAL A 296 -0.73 7.83 -5.20
C VAL A 296 0.02 6.80 -4.40
N SER A 297 1.11 6.28 -4.95
CA SER A 297 1.91 5.24 -4.31
C SER A 297 3.37 5.63 -4.18
N LYS A 298 4.06 4.98 -3.25
CA LYS A 298 5.51 5.01 -3.12
C LYS A 298 6.01 3.65 -2.64
N PRO A 299 6.99 3.04 -3.33
CA PRO A 299 7.63 1.82 -2.87
C PRO A 299 8.46 2.10 -1.62
N PHE A 300 8.56 1.11 -0.75
CA PHE A 300 9.53 1.04 0.32
C PHE A 300 10.27 -0.29 0.25
N GLU A 301 11.53 -0.26 0.58
CA GLU A 301 12.38 -1.43 0.56
C GLU A 301 13.37 -1.35 1.72
N ASN A 302 13.39 -2.41 2.51
CA ASN A 302 14.40 -2.66 3.53
C ASN A 302 14.97 -4.06 3.28
N ASN A 303 16.12 -4.39 3.87
CA ASN A 303 16.80 -5.69 3.71
C ASN A 303 15.89 -6.91 3.92
N ASN A 304 14.81 -6.74 4.67
CA ASN A 304 13.91 -7.81 5.09
C ASN A 304 12.54 -7.77 4.43
N ILE A 305 12.08 -6.60 3.96
CA ILE A 305 10.72 -6.41 3.45
C ILE A 305 10.71 -5.39 2.33
N ASN A 306 9.96 -5.70 1.28
CA ASN A 306 9.60 -4.77 0.23
C ASN A 306 8.08 -4.69 0.06
N GLY A 307 7.62 -3.51 -0.25
CA GLY A 307 6.21 -3.25 -0.41
C GLY A 307 5.93 -1.87 -0.97
N GLN A 308 4.67 -1.48 -0.88
CA GLN A 308 4.22 -0.17 -1.32
C GLN A 308 3.29 0.47 -0.30
N MET A 309 3.45 1.75 -0.10
CA MET A 309 2.48 2.60 0.59
C MET A 309 1.65 3.34 -0.43
N LEU A 310 0.36 3.36 -0.24
CA LEU A 310 -0.59 3.97 -1.15
C LEU A 310 -1.60 4.81 -0.41
N VAL A 311 -2.08 5.84 -1.11
CA VAL A 311 -3.22 6.63 -0.67
C VAL A 311 -4.24 6.68 -1.79
N LEU A 312 -5.48 6.33 -1.49
CA LEU A 312 -6.60 6.42 -2.41
C LEU A 312 -7.58 7.51 -1.95
N GLY A 313 -8.06 8.29 -2.91
CA GLY A 313 -9.07 9.31 -2.67
C GLY A 313 -9.71 9.82 -3.97
N PRO A 314 -10.46 10.93 -3.92
CA PRO A 314 -11.04 11.53 -5.11
C PRO A 314 -9.95 12.04 -6.07
N LYS A 315 -10.24 12.23 -7.37
CA LYS A 315 -9.26 12.76 -8.33
C LYS A 315 -8.65 14.11 -7.93
N ARG A 316 -9.37 14.92 -7.18
CA ARG A 316 -8.88 16.19 -6.64
C ARG A 316 -8.01 16.00 -5.39
N LEU A 317 -7.02 15.13 -5.47
CA LEU A 317 -6.04 14.94 -4.39
C LEU A 317 -5.06 16.12 -4.30
N PRO A 318 -4.61 16.51 -3.11
CA PRO A 318 -3.46 17.38 -2.94
C PRO A 318 -2.17 16.61 -3.26
N TYR A 319 -1.97 16.26 -4.53
CA TYR A 319 -0.91 15.36 -5.01
C TYR A 319 0.47 15.69 -4.45
N LYS A 320 0.81 17.00 -4.35
CA LYS A 320 2.09 17.44 -3.83
C LYS A 320 2.28 17.05 -2.36
N ASP A 321 1.26 17.32 -1.53
CA ASP A 321 1.31 17.04 -0.11
C ASP A 321 1.32 15.52 0.14
N ILE A 322 0.54 14.75 -0.66
CA ILE A 322 0.53 13.29 -0.57
C ILE A 322 1.89 12.69 -0.92
N LYS A 323 2.57 13.19 -1.96
CA LYS A 323 3.93 12.73 -2.30
C LYS A 323 4.90 12.98 -1.13
N ILE A 324 4.80 14.13 -0.46
CA ILE A 324 5.62 14.46 0.71
C ILE A 324 5.30 13.50 1.88
N ILE A 325 4.02 13.29 2.18
CA ILE A 325 3.57 12.38 3.23
C ILE A 325 4.13 10.97 2.97
N LEU A 326 3.92 10.42 1.78
CA LEU A 326 4.41 9.08 1.42
C LEU A 326 5.95 8.99 1.55
N THR A 327 6.68 10.03 1.15
CA THR A 327 8.14 10.05 1.28
C THR A 327 8.56 9.95 2.74
N ASN A 328 7.99 10.78 3.61
CA ASN A 328 8.34 10.77 5.03
C ASN A 328 7.95 9.44 5.70
N PHE A 329 6.80 8.86 5.36
CA PHE A 329 6.42 7.54 5.88
C PHE A 329 7.34 6.42 5.41
N THR A 330 7.79 6.46 4.15
CA THR A 330 8.78 5.49 3.63
C THR A 330 10.10 5.59 4.37
N ASP A 331 10.57 6.81 4.61
CA ASP A 331 11.82 7.05 5.33
C ASP A 331 11.72 6.56 6.79
N ILE A 332 10.58 6.78 7.46
CA ILE A 332 10.34 6.28 8.82
C ILE A 332 10.33 4.75 8.84
N ILE A 333 9.58 4.10 7.96
CA ILE A 333 9.49 2.64 7.91
C ILE A 333 10.84 2.00 7.64
N ASN A 334 11.61 2.53 6.68
CA ASN A 334 12.94 2.03 6.36
C ASN A 334 13.93 2.13 7.54
N ASN A 335 13.69 3.05 8.48
CA ASN A 335 14.51 3.23 9.68
C ASN A 335 14.03 2.41 10.89
N VAL A 336 12.76 1.98 10.91
CA VAL A 336 12.14 1.27 12.06
C VAL A 336 12.18 -0.25 11.87
N ILE A 337 12.11 -0.74 10.63
CA ILE A 337 12.27 -2.16 10.27
C ILE A 337 13.75 -2.49 10.07
#